data_38e9cb2cf91dcae251dc6a9ac07a8fda
#
_entry.id   38e9cb2cf91dcae251dc6a9ac07a8fda
#
_cell.length_a   1.000
_cell.length_b   1.000
_cell.length_c   1.000
_cell.angle_alpha   90.00
_cell.angle_beta   90.00
_cell.angle_gamma   90.00
#
_symmetry.space_group_name_H-M   'P 1'
#
loop_
_entity.id
_entity.type
_entity.pdbx_description
1 polymer ?
#
loop_
_entity_poly.entity_id
_entity_poly.type
_entity_poly.pdbx_seq_one_letter_code
_entity_poly.pdbx_strand_id
1 'polypeptide(L)'
;MRRIFIPVVAAALALPAAAENISPELSLILQGQYRRGKNVPERAITGYWPAGHAHAVSRRLTLDETELIAAAQLGWSSRAQLNLALHDGKIEVEEGWLQTLGLGHGFTLKGGRFLSGIGYLNEQHPHAWDFADAPLMTKALFGEHYGQDGLQLKWVAPTGLFMEFGAELGRGRGFPGSERKGAGALFAHLGDDVGRSHAWRAGLSWLSTRAKEREAHFEDTDAAGPNEVAGLFTGKSRTVVADFVWKWAPEGNPQQRNFKFQTELFRRSEGGDLACASDVATSPCLGGVALGGLRSRQTGGYAQAVWQFMPQWRVGYRYDWLNADSKRYDPATVFAALDPANATFARYRPQRHSVMADWSHSEFSRLRLQFARDKSMQGVTDKQVTLQYVMSLGAHGAHKF
;
A
#
# COMPACT_ATOMS: atom_id res chain seq x y z
N MET A 1 16.24 3.60 -33.12
CA MET A 1 15.74 2.63 -32.12
C MET A 1 16.88 1.70 -31.75
N ARG A 2 17.60 1.98 -30.67
CA ARG A 2 18.66 1.08 -30.15
C ARG A 2 18.08 0.29 -29.00
N ARG A 3 17.95 -1.00 -29.19
CA ARG A 3 17.58 -1.96 -28.13
C ARG A 3 18.77 -2.09 -27.18
N ILE A 4 18.63 -1.56 -25.97
CA ILE A 4 19.58 -1.79 -24.89
C ILE A 4 19.14 -3.09 -24.22
N PHE A 5 19.79 -4.18 -24.55
CA PHE A 5 19.77 -5.41 -23.77
C PHE A 5 20.64 -5.17 -22.54
N ILE A 6 20.04 -5.12 -21.36
CA ILE A 6 20.77 -5.08 -20.09
C ILE A 6 20.99 -6.52 -19.65
N PRO A 7 22.24 -7.02 -19.60
CA PRO A 7 22.54 -8.35 -19.07
C PRO A 7 22.64 -8.25 -17.53
N VAL A 8 21.50 -8.13 -16.84
CA VAL A 8 21.47 -8.06 -15.36
C VAL A 8 21.47 -9.45 -14.70
N VAL A 9 21.22 -10.52 -15.46
CA VAL A 9 21.04 -11.87 -14.88
C VAL A 9 22.37 -12.61 -14.66
N ALA A 10 23.47 -12.23 -15.30
CA ALA A 10 24.73 -12.98 -15.21
C ALA A 10 25.64 -12.60 -14.03
N ALA A 11 25.41 -11.46 -13.37
CA ALA A 11 26.28 -11.01 -12.28
C ALA A 11 25.96 -11.63 -10.90
N ALA A 12 24.82 -12.31 -10.75
CA ALA A 12 24.40 -12.88 -9.47
C ALA A 12 25.01 -14.27 -9.17
N LEU A 13 25.73 -14.88 -10.11
CA LEU A 13 26.24 -16.24 -9.98
C LEU A 13 27.75 -16.36 -9.75
N ALA A 14 28.47 -15.26 -9.67
CA ALA A 14 29.90 -15.24 -9.36
C ALA A 14 30.14 -14.71 -7.93
N LEU A 15 29.57 -15.36 -6.93
CA LEU A 15 29.98 -15.15 -5.54
C LEU A 15 31.24 -15.96 -5.28
N PRO A 16 32.26 -15.38 -4.59
CA PRO A 16 33.49 -16.09 -4.30
C PRO A 16 33.24 -17.33 -3.42
N ALA A 17 34.04 -18.36 -3.57
CA ALA A 17 33.95 -19.66 -2.90
C ALA A 17 34.05 -19.65 -1.35
N ALA A 18 33.90 -18.51 -0.71
CA ALA A 18 33.85 -18.36 0.75
C ALA A 18 32.42 -18.43 1.33
N ALA A 19 31.40 -18.77 0.52
CA ALA A 19 30.01 -18.82 0.95
C ALA A 19 29.60 -20.26 1.36
N GLU A 20 30.28 -20.83 2.35
CA GLU A 20 29.97 -22.17 2.87
C GLU A 20 28.58 -22.29 3.54
N ASN A 21 27.81 -21.17 3.70
CA ASN A 21 26.51 -21.17 4.38
C ASN A 21 25.46 -20.28 3.70
N ILE A 22 25.39 -20.23 2.37
CA ILE A 22 24.28 -19.59 1.67
C ILE A 22 23.22 -20.66 1.41
N SER A 23 22.04 -20.48 1.98
CA SER A 23 20.86 -21.30 1.67
C SER A 23 19.87 -20.45 0.86
N PRO A 24 19.92 -20.49 -0.48
CA PRO A 24 19.01 -19.73 -1.31
C PRO A 24 17.61 -20.35 -1.29
N GLU A 25 16.61 -19.53 -1.10
CA GLU A 25 15.19 -19.85 -1.19
C GLU A 25 14.63 -19.14 -2.41
N LEU A 26 13.92 -19.85 -3.26
CA LEU A 26 13.27 -19.29 -4.43
C LEU A 26 11.77 -19.57 -4.37
N SER A 27 10.95 -18.54 -4.54
CA SER A 27 9.49 -18.66 -4.58
C SER A 27 8.94 -17.93 -5.80
N LEU A 28 7.93 -18.52 -6.41
CA LEU A 28 7.15 -17.90 -7.48
C LEU A 28 5.71 -17.83 -7.03
N ILE A 29 5.13 -16.62 -7.05
CA ILE A 29 3.72 -16.39 -6.74
C ILE A 29 3.03 -15.95 -8.03
N LEU A 30 2.05 -16.73 -8.46
CA LEU A 30 1.22 -16.41 -9.62
C LEU A 30 -0.13 -15.92 -9.11
N GLN A 31 -0.49 -14.71 -9.49
CA GLN A 31 -1.78 -14.13 -9.14
C GLN A 31 -2.52 -13.71 -10.41
N GLY A 32 -3.62 -14.40 -10.69
CA GLY A 32 -4.53 -14.05 -11.78
C GLY A 32 -5.85 -13.53 -11.23
N GLN A 33 -6.40 -12.49 -11.85
CA GLN A 33 -7.72 -12.02 -11.48
C GLN A 33 -8.58 -11.59 -12.68
N TYR A 34 -9.86 -11.84 -12.55
CA TYR A 34 -10.89 -11.28 -13.41
C TYR A 34 -11.72 -10.30 -12.60
N ARG A 35 -11.76 -9.04 -13.02
CA ARG A 35 -12.53 -7.99 -12.34
C ARG A 35 -13.59 -7.42 -13.27
N ARG A 36 -14.80 -7.24 -12.74
CA ARG A 36 -15.92 -6.58 -13.42
C ARG A 36 -16.47 -5.46 -12.53
N GLY A 37 -16.64 -4.27 -13.10
CA GLY A 37 -17.23 -3.10 -12.44
C GLY A 37 -17.73 -2.11 -13.47
N LYS A 38 -18.14 -0.92 -13.03
CA LYS A 38 -18.44 0.18 -13.95
C LYS A 38 -17.17 0.59 -14.68
N ASN A 39 -17.31 0.87 -15.97
CA ASN A 39 -16.25 1.48 -16.74
C ASN A 39 -16.19 2.97 -16.37
N VAL A 40 -15.23 3.32 -15.53
CA VAL A 40 -14.94 4.71 -15.16
C VAL A 40 -13.51 4.96 -15.63
N PRO A 41 -13.32 5.86 -16.62
CA PRO A 41 -12.00 6.11 -17.22
C PRO A 41 -10.95 6.47 -16.19
N GLU A 42 -11.29 7.32 -15.25
CA GLU A 42 -10.41 7.72 -14.14
C GLU A 42 -11.06 7.40 -12.80
N ARG A 43 -10.42 6.51 -12.03
CA ARG A 43 -10.87 6.12 -10.71
C ARG A 43 -10.15 6.92 -9.64
N ALA A 44 -10.59 8.14 -9.40
CA ALA A 44 -10.09 8.97 -8.32
C ALA A 44 -10.94 8.76 -7.05
N ILE A 45 -10.29 8.64 -5.91
CA ILE A 45 -10.99 8.69 -4.61
C ILE A 45 -11.31 10.15 -4.30
N THR A 46 -12.59 10.52 -4.36
CA THR A 46 -13.02 11.91 -4.19
C THR A 46 -12.53 12.49 -2.87
N GLY A 47 -11.91 13.65 -2.95
CA GLY A 47 -11.33 14.38 -1.81
C GLY A 47 -9.88 14.03 -1.51
N TYR A 48 -9.26 13.15 -2.30
CA TYR A 48 -7.87 12.73 -2.13
C TYR A 48 -7.06 12.97 -3.40
N TRP A 49 -5.79 13.33 -3.21
CA TRP A 49 -4.83 13.38 -4.31
C TRP A 49 -4.64 11.98 -4.88
N PRO A 50 -4.49 11.85 -6.20
CA PRO A 50 -4.17 10.55 -6.79
C PRO A 50 -2.90 9.98 -6.15
N ALA A 51 -2.98 8.74 -5.69
CA ALA A 51 -1.88 7.98 -5.13
C ALA A 51 -1.64 6.77 -6.04
N GLY A 52 -0.58 6.82 -6.85
CA GLY A 52 -0.31 5.80 -7.85
C GLY A 52 -1.26 5.87 -9.07
N HIS A 53 -1.12 4.94 -9.98
CA HIS A 53 -1.95 4.88 -11.16
C HIS A 53 -3.35 4.37 -10.80
N ALA A 54 -4.37 5.20 -11.00
CA ALA A 54 -5.76 4.81 -10.91
C ALA A 54 -6.09 3.89 -12.10
N HIS A 55 -5.90 2.59 -11.95
CA HIS A 55 -6.23 1.65 -13.01
C HIS A 55 -7.74 1.57 -13.22
N ALA A 56 -8.18 1.83 -14.45
CA ALA A 56 -9.54 1.50 -14.86
C ALA A 56 -9.78 0.01 -14.59
N VAL A 57 -10.94 -0.33 -14.01
CA VAL A 57 -11.33 -1.73 -13.86
C VAL A 57 -11.60 -2.28 -15.27
N SER A 58 -10.58 -2.84 -15.87
CA SER A 58 -10.72 -3.52 -17.14
C SER A 58 -11.52 -4.82 -16.92
N ARG A 59 -12.45 -5.12 -17.82
CA ARG A 59 -13.12 -6.42 -17.90
C ARG A 59 -12.15 -7.44 -18.52
N ARG A 60 -11.02 -7.68 -17.90
CA ARG A 60 -9.97 -8.56 -18.42
C ARG A 60 -9.54 -9.54 -17.35
N LEU A 61 -9.13 -10.71 -17.81
CA LEU A 61 -8.29 -11.57 -17.03
C LEU A 61 -6.89 -10.94 -17.06
N THR A 62 -6.38 -10.56 -15.90
CA THR A 62 -5.03 -9.99 -15.74
C THR A 62 -4.20 -10.93 -14.89
N LEU A 63 -2.93 -11.06 -15.24
CA LEU A 63 -1.91 -11.54 -14.32
C LEU A 63 -1.51 -10.32 -13.47
N ASP A 64 -2.18 -10.16 -12.36
CA ASP A 64 -1.93 -9.08 -11.43
C ASP A 64 -0.91 -9.59 -10.43
N GLU A 65 0.23 -8.92 -10.32
CA GLU A 65 1.29 -9.24 -9.36
C GLU A 65 1.78 -10.70 -9.37
N THR A 66 2.41 -11.09 -10.44
CA THR A 66 3.26 -12.28 -10.42
C THR A 66 4.60 -11.90 -9.80
N GLU A 67 4.95 -12.52 -8.68
CA GLU A 67 6.15 -12.20 -7.92
C GLU A 67 7.17 -13.33 -8.00
N LEU A 68 8.44 -12.97 -8.25
CA LEU A 68 9.60 -13.84 -8.08
C LEU A 68 10.39 -13.36 -6.88
N ILE A 69 10.42 -14.17 -5.82
CA ILE A 69 11.12 -13.85 -4.58
C ILE A 69 12.36 -14.74 -4.48
N ALA A 70 13.51 -14.11 -4.35
CA ALA A 70 14.77 -14.77 -4.03
C ALA A 70 15.22 -14.26 -2.64
N ALA A 71 15.38 -15.18 -1.70
CA ALA A 71 15.92 -14.89 -0.38
C ALA A 71 17.12 -15.77 -0.07
N ALA A 72 18.05 -15.26 0.72
CA ALA A 72 19.19 -16.03 1.16
C ALA A 72 19.62 -15.61 2.56
N GLN A 73 19.94 -16.58 3.40
CA GLN A 73 20.69 -16.34 4.62
C GLN A 73 22.17 -16.30 4.28
N LEU A 74 22.83 -15.20 4.64
CA LEU A 74 24.25 -14.96 4.38
C LEU A 74 25.05 -15.23 5.68
N GLY A 75 25.39 -16.50 5.86
CA GLY A 75 25.97 -16.94 7.14
C GLY A 75 25.00 -16.80 8.31
N TRP A 76 25.53 -16.61 9.51
CA TRP A 76 24.75 -16.47 10.75
C TRP A 76 24.28 -15.04 11.03
N SER A 77 24.85 -14.07 10.34
CA SER A 77 24.73 -12.64 10.73
C SER A 77 23.80 -11.82 9.87
N SER A 78 23.40 -12.32 8.68
CA SER A 78 22.67 -11.49 7.73
C SER A 78 21.69 -12.30 6.87
N ARG A 79 20.64 -11.65 6.39
CA ARG A 79 19.68 -12.16 5.40
C ARG A 79 19.48 -11.11 4.32
N ALA A 80 19.38 -11.55 3.07
CA ALA A 80 19.05 -10.73 1.91
C ALA A 80 17.76 -11.23 1.26
N GLN A 81 17.02 -10.32 0.64
CA GLN A 81 15.85 -10.65 -0.18
C GLN A 81 15.77 -9.73 -1.38
N LEU A 82 15.36 -10.30 -2.51
CA LEU A 82 14.98 -9.60 -3.73
C LEU A 82 13.58 -10.08 -4.11
N ASN A 83 12.64 -9.15 -4.27
CA ASN A 83 11.30 -9.40 -4.81
C ASN A 83 11.15 -8.64 -6.12
N LEU A 84 10.88 -9.38 -7.20
CA LEU A 84 10.59 -8.88 -8.53
C LEU A 84 9.13 -9.12 -8.84
N ALA A 85 8.37 -8.06 -9.07
CA ALA A 85 6.98 -8.14 -9.49
C ALA A 85 6.85 -7.90 -11.00
N LEU A 86 6.02 -8.71 -11.64
CA LEU A 86 5.58 -8.49 -13.01
C LEU A 86 4.23 -7.78 -12.99
N HIS A 87 4.21 -6.53 -13.42
CA HIS A 87 3.04 -5.68 -13.45
C HIS A 87 2.82 -5.14 -14.86
N ASP A 88 1.65 -5.39 -15.48
CA ASP A 88 1.32 -4.93 -16.84
C ASP A 88 2.44 -5.19 -17.89
N GLY A 89 3.11 -6.35 -17.80
CA GLY A 89 4.20 -6.72 -18.70
C GLY A 89 5.54 -6.02 -18.40
N LYS A 90 5.65 -5.29 -17.29
CA LYS A 90 6.89 -4.68 -16.82
C LYS A 90 7.38 -5.41 -15.57
N ILE A 91 8.69 -5.56 -15.45
CA ILE A 91 9.33 -6.10 -14.25
C ILE A 91 9.77 -4.93 -13.38
N GLU A 92 9.30 -4.93 -12.13
CA GLU A 92 9.67 -3.93 -11.14
C GLU A 92 10.32 -4.60 -9.93
N VAL A 93 11.32 -3.92 -9.33
CA VAL A 93 11.88 -4.35 -8.05
C VAL A 93 10.99 -3.78 -6.95
N GLU A 94 10.18 -4.62 -6.32
CA GLU A 94 9.35 -4.21 -5.18
C GLU A 94 10.15 -4.10 -3.90
N GLU A 95 10.95 -5.14 -3.60
CA GLU A 95 11.86 -5.15 -2.49
C GLU A 95 13.25 -5.63 -2.92
N GLY A 96 14.29 -5.06 -2.31
CA GLY A 96 15.68 -5.48 -2.47
C GLY A 96 16.48 -4.97 -1.28
N TRP A 97 16.69 -5.83 -0.28
CA TRP A 97 17.27 -5.41 0.99
C TRP A 97 18.23 -6.43 1.61
N LEU A 98 19.11 -5.91 2.45
CA LEU A 98 19.96 -6.66 3.36
C LEU A 98 19.57 -6.34 4.80
N GLN A 99 19.44 -7.36 5.66
CA GLN A 99 19.11 -7.24 7.08
C GLN A 99 20.13 -7.98 7.94
N THR A 100 20.55 -7.35 9.04
CA THR A 100 21.39 -8.00 10.04
C THR A 100 20.56 -8.93 10.93
N LEU A 101 21.12 -10.06 11.32
CA LEU A 101 20.53 -11.02 12.27
C LEU A 101 21.31 -11.07 13.60
N GLY A 102 22.56 -10.62 13.58
CA GLY A 102 23.53 -10.82 14.66
C GLY A 102 23.89 -9.58 15.49
N LEU A 103 23.11 -8.49 15.47
CA LEU A 103 23.41 -7.30 16.28
C LEU A 103 23.25 -7.54 17.80
N GLY A 104 22.50 -8.58 18.18
CA GLY A 104 22.21 -8.88 19.58
C GLY A 104 21.18 -7.94 20.23
N HIS A 105 20.82 -8.25 21.47
CA HIS A 105 19.90 -7.44 22.30
C HIS A 105 18.56 -7.06 21.65
N GLY A 106 18.08 -7.85 20.67
CA GLY A 106 16.83 -7.59 19.96
C GLY A 106 16.90 -6.55 18.83
N PHE A 107 18.08 -6.06 18.49
CA PHE A 107 18.26 -5.09 17.41
C PHE A 107 18.43 -5.76 16.04
N THR A 108 17.77 -5.18 15.01
CA THR A 108 18.00 -5.49 13.60
C THR A 108 18.14 -4.20 12.80
N LEU A 109 19.07 -4.20 11.86
CA LEU A 109 19.25 -3.12 10.89
C LEU A 109 18.96 -3.67 9.48
N LYS A 110 18.07 -3.02 8.74
CA LYS A 110 17.75 -3.35 7.35
C LYS A 110 18.10 -2.15 6.47
N GLY A 111 18.72 -2.41 5.33
CA GLY A 111 19.05 -1.39 4.34
C GLY A 111 18.69 -1.83 2.94
N GLY A 112 18.22 -0.90 2.11
CA GLY A 112 17.80 -1.14 0.74
C GLY A 112 16.39 -0.64 0.45
N ARG A 113 15.70 -1.35 -0.44
CA ARG A 113 14.29 -1.13 -0.78
C ARG A 113 13.42 -2.11 -0.01
N PHE A 114 12.49 -1.62 0.78
CA PHE A 114 11.64 -2.45 1.62
C PHE A 114 10.27 -1.80 1.86
N LEU A 115 9.26 -2.62 2.17
CA LEU A 115 7.96 -2.13 2.66
C LEU A 115 8.11 -1.63 4.09
N SER A 116 7.55 -0.44 4.36
CA SER A 116 7.65 0.20 5.67
C SER A 116 6.83 -0.55 6.72
N GLY A 117 7.35 -0.59 7.96
CA GLY A 117 6.68 -1.23 9.10
C GLY A 117 5.51 -0.43 9.69
N ILE A 118 4.99 0.59 9.00
CA ILE A 118 3.82 1.36 9.45
C ILE A 118 2.53 0.55 9.32
N GLY A 119 1.72 0.55 10.37
CA GLY A 119 0.46 -0.20 10.39
C GLY A 119 0.68 -1.72 10.39
N TYR A 120 -0.34 -2.46 10.02
CA TYR A 120 -0.32 -3.92 9.94
C TYR A 120 -0.26 -4.44 8.50
N LEU A 121 -1.09 -3.86 7.61
CA LEU A 121 -1.24 -4.37 6.25
C LEU A 121 -0.07 -4.00 5.35
N ASN A 122 0.58 -2.87 5.60
CA ASN A 122 1.59 -2.32 4.70
C ASN A 122 2.84 -3.20 4.52
N GLU A 123 3.21 -4.00 5.52
CA GLU A 123 4.31 -4.97 5.40
C GLU A 123 3.93 -6.28 4.67
N GLN A 124 2.66 -6.41 4.22
CA GLN A 124 2.16 -7.63 3.60
C GLN A 124 1.92 -7.42 2.11
N HIS A 125 2.49 -8.30 1.29
CA HIS A 125 2.24 -8.30 -0.14
C HIS A 125 0.78 -8.68 -0.47
N PRO A 126 0.22 -8.24 -1.62
CA PRO A 126 -1.17 -8.45 -2.00
C PRO A 126 -1.64 -9.90 -2.00
N HIS A 127 -0.76 -10.83 -2.36
CA HIS A 127 -1.08 -12.25 -2.33
C HIS A 127 -1.40 -12.77 -0.91
N ALA A 128 -0.90 -12.09 0.14
CA ALA A 128 -1.15 -12.43 1.54
C ALA A 128 -2.44 -11.80 2.11
N TRP A 129 -3.02 -10.83 1.42
CA TRP A 129 -4.22 -10.13 1.91
C TRP A 129 -5.46 -11.04 1.97
N ASP A 130 -6.35 -10.73 2.90
CA ASP A 130 -7.63 -11.43 3.01
C ASP A 130 -8.65 -11.01 1.94
N PHE A 131 -8.50 -9.85 1.34
CA PHE A 131 -9.33 -9.33 0.27
C PHE A 131 -8.53 -9.19 -1.03
N ALA A 132 -9.21 -9.23 -2.15
CA ALA A 132 -8.57 -9.19 -3.48
C ALA A 132 -7.95 -7.83 -3.82
N ASP A 133 -8.07 -6.84 -2.96
CA ASP A 133 -7.55 -5.51 -3.16
C ASP A 133 -7.31 -4.75 -1.84
N ALA A 134 -6.45 -3.74 -1.91
CA ALA A 134 -6.13 -2.88 -0.77
C ALA A 134 -7.37 -2.13 -0.24
N PRO A 135 -7.43 -1.83 1.06
CA PRO A 135 -8.41 -0.92 1.64
C PRO A 135 -8.38 0.48 1.00
N LEU A 136 -9.51 1.20 1.02
CA LEU A 136 -9.58 2.58 0.51
C LEU A 136 -8.55 3.50 1.18
N MET A 137 -8.28 3.30 2.48
CA MET A 137 -7.26 4.02 3.22
C MET A 137 -5.88 3.91 2.54
N THR A 138 -5.44 2.70 2.26
CA THR A 138 -4.15 2.42 1.65
C THR A 138 -4.08 3.00 0.24
N LYS A 139 -5.15 2.80 -0.55
CA LYS A 139 -5.27 3.40 -1.90
C LYS A 139 -5.20 4.92 -1.89
N ALA A 140 -5.86 5.57 -0.91
CA ALA A 140 -5.88 7.03 -0.80
C ALA A 140 -4.56 7.62 -0.32
N LEU A 141 -3.79 6.87 0.47
CA LEU A 141 -2.54 7.36 1.05
C LEU A 141 -1.33 7.04 0.17
N PHE A 142 -1.28 5.84 -0.43
CA PHE A 142 -0.07 5.27 -1.01
C PHE A 142 -0.28 4.64 -2.39
N GLY A 143 -1.51 4.55 -2.87
CA GLY A 143 -1.89 3.77 -4.05
C GLY A 143 -2.07 2.30 -3.71
N GLU A 144 -1.04 1.65 -3.23
CA GLU A 144 -1.06 0.25 -2.83
C GLU A 144 -0.25 -0.01 -1.56
N HIS A 145 1.06 0.33 -1.58
CA HIS A 145 1.99 0.18 -0.47
C HIS A 145 2.82 1.44 -0.25
N TYR A 146 3.24 1.64 0.99
CA TYR A 146 4.28 2.58 1.33
C TYR A 146 5.60 1.85 1.57
N GLY A 147 6.63 2.21 0.83
CA GLY A 147 7.97 1.65 0.95
C GLY A 147 9.04 2.70 1.19
N GLN A 148 10.23 2.25 1.54
CA GLN A 148 11.43 3.05 1.67
C GLN A 148 12.54 2.53 0.77
N ASP A 149 13.27 3.46 0.15
CA ASP A 149 14.65 3.22 -0.31
C ASP A 149 15.54 3.88 0.75
N GLY A 150 16.02 3.10 1.72
CA GLY A 150 16.68 3.68 2.89
C GLY A 150 17.14 2.67 3.94
N LEU A 151 17.06 3.08 5.20
CA LEU A 151 17.44 2.30 6.38
C LEU A 151 16.27 2.16 7.34
N GLN A 152 16.15 0.99 7.97
CA GLN A 152 15.23 0.69 9.05
C GLN A 152 15.99 0.07 10.22
N LEU A 153 15.83 0.64 11.41
CA LEU A 153 16.28 0.07 12.66
C LEU A 153 15.06 -0.43 13.43
N LYS A 154 15.08 -1.70 13.84
CA LYS A 154 14.07 -2.29 14.73
C LYS A 154 14.71 -2.76 16.03
N TRP A 155 13.95 -2.69 17.11
CA TRP A 155 14.28 -3.25 18.40
C TRP A 155 13.10 -4.01 18.97
N VAL A 156 13.29 -5.29 19.24
CA VAL A 156 12.34 -6.13 19.97
C VAL A 156 12.79 -6.19 21.43
N ALA A 157 11.96 -5.69 22.33
CA ALA A 157 12.27 -5.65 23.75
C ALA A 157 12.28 -7.07 24.34
N PRO A 158 13.24 -7.40 25.23
CA PRO A 158 13.32 -8.72 25.87
C PRO A 158 12.32 -8.84 27.04
N THR A 159 11.02 -8.76 26.74
CA THR A 159 9.93 -8.79 27.70
C THR A 159 8.99 -9.96 27.41
N GLY A 160 8.18 -10.37 28.38
CA GLY A 160 7.16 -11.40 28.17
C GLY A 160 6.07 -10.95 27.19
N LEU A 161 5.72 -9.65 27.20
CA LEU A 161 4.85 -9.04 26.20
C LEU A 161 5.70 -8.76 24.94
N PHE A 162 5.21 -9.14 23.76
CA PHE A 162 5.85 -8.72 22.50
C PHE A 162 5.80 -7.20 22.37
N MET A 163 6.95 -6.56 22.28
CA MET A 163 7.09 -5.13 22.02
C MET A 163 8.17 -4.91 20.96
N GLU A 164 7.78 -4.35 19.84
CA GLU A 164 8.68 -3.96 18.75
C GLU A 164 8.61 -2.44 18.56
N PHE A 165 9.77 -1.81 18.43
CA PHE A 165 9.91 -0.40 18.08
C PHE A 165 10.75 -0.28 16.81
N GLY A 166 10.34 0.59 15.90
CA GLY A 166 11.06 0.80 14.66
C GLY A 166 11.21 2.26 14.28
N ALA A 167 12.31 2.55 13.60
CA ALA A 167 12.61 3.85 13.01
C ALA A 167 13.11 3.67 11.59
N GLU A 168 12.63 4.50 10.66
CA GLU A 168 12.99 4.46 9.26
C GLU A 168 13.38 5.83 8.74
N LEU A 169 14.38 5.84 7.86
CA LEU A 169 14.81 7.02 7.12
C LEU A 169 15.07 6.62 5.67
N GLY A 170 14.52 7.37 4.71
CA GLY A 170 14.67 7.04 3.30
C GLY A 170 13.99 8.06 2.38
N ARG A 171 13.71 7.61 1.15
CA ARG A 171 13.12 8.47 0.11
C ARG A 171 11.59 8.51 0.12
N GLY A 172 10.92 7.55 0.76
CA GLY A 172 9.46 7.50 0.83
C GLY A 172 8.80 7.06 -0.47
N ARG A 173 9.21 5.94 -1.01
CA ARG A 173 8.61 5.33 -2.20
C ARG A 173 7.13 4.97 -1.94
N GLY A 174 6.28 5.18 -2.94
CA GLY A 174 4.82 4.98 -2.82
C GLY A 174 4.05 6.19 -2.27
N PHE A 175 4.76 7.20 -1.70
CA PHE A 175 4.09 8.46 -1.38
C PHE A 175 4.11 9.38 -2.60
N PRO A 176 2.93 9.76 -3.15
CA PRO A 176 2.87 10.57 -4.38
C PRO A 176 3.61 11.89 -4.24
N GLY A 177 4.46 12.20 -5.21
CA GLY A 177 5.26 13.42 -5.25
C GLY A 177 6.42 13.46 -4.25
N SER A 178 6.81 12.34 -3.63
CA SER A 178 7.91 12.30 -2.64
C SER A 178 9.30 12.28 -3.26
N GLU A 179 9.50 12.86 -4.41
CA GLU A 179 10.78 12.86 -5.09
C GLU A 179 11.93 13.38 -4.21
N ARG A 180 12.81 12.47 -3.77
CA ARG A 180 14.16 12.67 -3.22
C ARG A 180 14.31 13.51 -1.94
N LYS A 181 13.24 13.94 -1.24
CA LYS A 181 13.38 14.91 -0.13
C LYS A 181 13.32 14.33 1.28
N GLY A 182 13.51 13.04 1.43
CA GLY A 182 13.56 12.40 2.74
C GLY A 182 12.17 12.16 3.34
N ALA A 183 11.97 10.95 3.77
CA ALA A 183 10.83 10.50 4.54
C ALA A 183 11.33 9.79 5.78
N GLY A 184 10.58 9.90 6.88
CA GLY A 184 10.89 9.19 8.11
C GLY A 184 9.63 8.58 8.69
N ALA A 185 9.75 7.39 9.26
CA ALA A 185 8.70 6.73 9.99
C ALA A 185 9.19 6.28 11.36
N LEU A 186 8.27 6.28 12.32
CA LEU A 186 8.44 5.66 13.63
C LEU A 186 7.24 4.75 13.86
N PHE A 187 7.44 3.59 14.44
CA PHE A 187 6.34 2.70 14.80
C PHE A 187 6.63 1.92 16.07
N ALA A 188 5.56 1.54 16.75
CA ALA A 188 5.59 0.66 17.91
C ALA A 188 4.48 -0.37 17.74
N HIS A 189 4.80 -1.63 17.99
CA HIS A 189 3.87 -2.75 17.96
C HIS A 189 3.91 -3.49 19.30
N LEU A 190 2.74 -3.81 19.82
CA LEU A 190 2.53 -4.59 21.03
C LEU A 190 1.69 -5.80 20.71
N GLY A 191 1.93 -6.92 21.32
CA GLY A 191 1.14 -8.12 21.11
C GLY A 191 1.32 -9.16 22.19
N ASP A 192 0.31 -10.01 22.36
CA ASP A 192 0.35 -11.09 23.31
C ASP A 192 -0.67 -12.18 22.96
N ASP A 193 -0.51 -13.33 23.59
CA ASP A 193 -1.48 -14.40 23.58
C ASP A 193 -2.35 -14.32 24.83
N VAL A 194 -3.66 -14.55 24.69
CA VAL A 194 -4.60 -14.65 25.81
C VAL A 194 -5.12 -16.06 25.87
N GLY A 195 -4.60 -16.84 26.81
CA GLY A 195 -4.83 -18.26 26.90
C GLY A 195 -4.24 -19.01 25.69
N ARG A 196 -4.88 -20.11 25.29
CA ARG A 196 -4.43 -20.94 24.15
C ARG A 196 -5.09 -20.57 22.82
N SER A 197 -6.17 -19.79 22.88
CA SER A 197 -7.06 -19.62 21.72
C SER A 197 -7.04 -18.23 21.12
N HIS A 198 -6.46 -17.25 21.76
CA HIS A 198 -6.49 -15.87 21.32
C HIS A 198 -5.09 -15.29 21.21
N ALA A 199 -4.85 -14.54 20.14
CA ALA A 199 -3.67 -13.71 19.97
C ALA A 199 -4.10 -12.31 19.50
N TRP A 200 -3.40 -11.28 19.93
CA TRP A 200 -3.66 -9.91 19.50
C TRP A 200 -2.37 -9.14 19.23
N ARG A 201 -2.47 -8.16 18.35
CA ARG A 201 -1.43 -7.17 18.08
C ARG A 201 -2.09 -5.80 17.94
N ALA A 202 -1.48 -4.77 18.54
CA ALA A 202 -1.83 -3.38 18.37
C ALA A 202 -0.60 -2.58 17.95
N GLY A 203 -0.78 -1.57 17.12
CA GLY A 203 0.29 -0.74 16.62
C GLY A 203 -0.07 0.75 16.59
N LEU A 204 0.97 1.58 16.70
CA LEU A 204 0.90 3.02 16.48
C LEU A 204 2.11 3.44 15.65
N SER A 205 1.84 4.12 14.54
CA SER A 205 2.85 4.55 13.60
C SER A 205 2.72 6.04 13.28
N TRP A 206 3.87 6.68 13.07
CA TRP A 206 3.95 8.07 12.61
C TRP A 206 4.84 8.14 11.37
N LEU A 207 4.32 8.77 10.32
CA LEU A 207 5.00 8.96 9.05
C LEU A 207 5.08 10.44 8.73
N SER A 208 6.27 10.91 8.35
CA SER A 208 6.52 12.26 7.84
C SER A 208 7.09 12.18 6.44
N THR A 209 6.41 12.80 5.49
CA THR A 209 6.82 12.87 4.08
C THR A 209 6.73 14.30 3.55
N ARG A 210 7.33 14.54 2.40
CA ARG A 210 7.22 15.80 1.67
C ARG A 210 6.81 15.51 0.24
N ALA A 211 5.80 16.22 -0.24
CA ALA A 211 5.43 16.25 -1.64
C ALA A 211 6.14 17.41 -2.34
N LYS A 212 6.60 17.18 -3.57
CA LYS A 212 7.07 18.21 -4.49
C LYS A 212 6.26 18.05 -5.77
N GLU A 213 5.49 19.09 -6.10
CA GLU A 213 4.68 19.10 -7.33
C GLU A 213 3.83 17.83 -7.50
N ARG A 214 3.15 17.40 -6.41
CA ARG A 214 2.22 16.27 -6.48
C ARG A 214 1.02 16.65 -7.34
N GLU A 215 0.81 15.92 -8.41
CA GLU A 215 -0.12 16.26 -9.48
C GLU A 215 -1.53 15.73 -9.21
N ALA A 216 -2.52 16.52 -9.65
CA ALA A 216 -3.89 16.08 -9.89
C ALA A 216 -4.35 16.75 -11.19
N HIS A 217 -4.67 15.92 -12.18
CA HIS A 217 -5.15 16.40 -13.47
C HIS A 217 -6.64 16.69 -13.41
N PHE A 218 -7.08 17.73 -14.09
CA PHE A 218 -8.48 18.07 -14.25
C PHE A 218 -8.69 18.79 -15.58
N GLU A 219 -9.90 18.67 -16.12
CA GLU A 219 -10.31 19.41 -17.31
C GLU A 219 -10.82 20.80 -16.86
N ASP A 220 -10.27 21.84 -17.43
CA ASP A 220 -10.80 23.20 -17.37
C ASP A 220 -11.50 23.49 -18.71
N THR A 221 -12.66 24.10 -18.67
CA THR A 221 -13.44 24.48 -19.84
C THR A 221 -13.35 26.00 -20.02
N ASP A 222 -12.55 26.44 -20.97
CA ASP A 222 -12.54 27.82 -21.41
C ASP A 222 -13.32 28.02 -22.73
N ALA A 223 -13.26 29.23 -23.28
CA ALA A 223 -13.92 29.55 -24.57
C ALA A 223 -13.38 28.76 -25.78
N ALA A 224 -12.25 28.07 -25.65
CA ALA A 224 -11.62 27.28 -26.70
C ALA A 224 -11.93 25.77 -26.59
N GLY A 225 -12.53 25.32 -25.48
CA GLY A 225 -12.88 23.94 -25.24
C GLY A 225 -12.24 23.35 -23.97
N PRO A 226 -12.35 22.05 -23.75
CA PRO A 226 -11.76 21.39 -22.58
C PRO A 226 -10.24 21.38 -22.67
N ASN A 227 -9.56 21.94 -21.65
CA ASN A 227 -8.13 22.00 -21.52
C ASN A 227 -7.69 21.15 -20.33
N GLU A 228 -6.59 20.40 -20.48
CA GLU A 228 -5.99 19.68 -19.36
C GLU A 228 -5.16 20.63 -18.50
N VAL A 229 -5.47 20.67 -17.23
CA VAL A 229 -4.77 21.48 -16.22
C VAL A 229 -4.28 20.55 -15.11
N ALA A 230 -3.02 20.69 -14.73
CA ALA A 230 -2.44 20.03 -13.58
C ALA A 230 -2.48 20.94 -12.35
N GLY A 231 -3.15 20.51 -11.30
CA GLY A 231 -2.99 21.07 -9.96
C GLY A 231 -1.76 20.48 -9.30
N LEU A 232 -0.87 21.33 -8.78
CA LEU A 232 0.41 20.95 -8.20
C LEU A 232 0.44 21.29 -6.72
N PHE A 233 0.79 20.32 -5.87
CA PHE A 233 0.96 20.54 -4.43
C PHE A 233 2.40 20.29 -4.02
N THR A 234 3.00 21.28 -3.35
CA THR A 234 4.32 21.18 -2.73
C THR A 234 4.21 21.47 -1.24
N GLY A 235 4.51 20.48 -0.39
CA GLY A 235 4.33 20.66 1.05
C GLY A 235 4.76 19.48 1.90
N LYS A 236 4.38 19.56 3.18
CA LYS A 236 4.64 18.51 4.18
C LYS A 236 3.38 17.72 4.47
N SER A 237 3.52 16.41 4.61
CA SER A 237 2.49 15.50 5.04
C SER A 237 2.93 14.75 6.29
N ARG A 238 2.04 14.67 7.29
CA ARG A 238 2.23 13.88 8.52
C ARG A 238 1.04 12.96 8.67
N THR A 239 1.31 11.67 8.78
CA THR A 239 0.28 10.64 8.93
C THR A 239 0.53 9.87 10.21
N VAL A 240 -0.50 9.70 11.02
CA VAL A 240 -0.53 8.77 12.16
C VAL A 240 -1.43 7.61 11.76
N VAL A 241 -1.00 6.39 12.01
CA VAL A 241 -1.76 5.15 11.79
C VAL A 241 -1.83 4.40 13.10
N ALA A 242 -3.04 3.98 13.49
CA ALA A 242 -3.26 3.04 14.58
C ALA A 242 -3.83 1.76 13.97
N ASP A 243 -3.30 0.62 14.38
CA ASP A 243 -3.73 -0.68 13.90
C ASP A 243 -4.04 -1.64 15.06
N PHE A 244 -4.94 -2.59 14.80
CA PHE A 244 -5.28 -3.65 15.72
C PHE A 244 -5.67 -4.92 14.96
N VAL A 245 -5.12 -6.04 15.39
CA VAL A 245 -5.45 -7.38 14.88
C VAL A 245 -5.75 -8.29 16.07
N TRP A 246 -6.84 -9.03 15.97
CA TRP A 246 -7.18 -10.10 16.90
C TRP A 246 -7.43 -11.37 16.12
N LYS A 247 -6.82 -12.45 16.57
CA LYS A 247 -6.97 -13.80 16.02
C LYS A 247 -7.50 -14.73 17.09
N TRP A 248 -8.41 -15.59 16.68
CA TRP A 248 -8.93 -16.67 17.51
C TRP A 248 -8.86 -17.99 16.76
N ALA A 249 -8.40 -19.02 17.45
CA ALA A 249 -8.42 -20.40 16.98
C ALA A 249 -8.66 -21.35 18.16
N PRO A 250 -9.58 -22.33 18.06
CA PRO A 250 -9.83 -23.26 19.14
C PRO A 250 -8.56 -24.00 19.55
N GLU A 251 -8.23 -23.98 20.85
CA GLU A 251 -7.02 -24.62 21.42
C GLU A 251 -5.71 -24.23 20.69
N GLY A 252 -5.66 -23.06 20.06
CA GLY A 252 -4.52 -22.60 19.26
C GLY A 252 -4.36 -23.27 17.90
N ASN A 253 -5.33 -24.08 17.45
CA ASN A 253 -5.28 -24.76 16.15
C ASN A 253 -6.14 -24.03 15.11
N PRO A 254 -5.54 -23.25 14.18
CA PRO A 254 -6.27 -22.51 13.15
C PRO A 254 -6.73 -23.36 11.95
N GLN A 255 -6.32 -24.63 11.85
CA GLN A 255 -6.54 -25.45 10.66
C GLN A 255 -8.02 -25.78 10.43
N GLN A 256 -8.79 -26.00 11.50
CA GLN A 256 -10.20 -26.38 11.41
C GLN A 256 -11.10 -25.16 11.32
N ARG A 257 -10.98 -24.28 12.28
CA ARG A 257 -11.76 -23.05 12.41
C ARG A 257 -10.89 -21.95 12.97
N ASN A 258 -11.04 -20.75 12.45
CA ASN A 258 -10.39 -19.57 13.02
C ASN A 258 -11.19 -18.32 12.69
N PHE A 259 -10.93 -17.27 13.44
CA PHE A 259 -11.48 -15.94 13.21
C PHE A 259 -10.36 -14.92 13.30
N LYS A 260 -10.36 -13.95 12.38
CA LYS A 260 -9.47 -12.81 12.40
C LYS A 260 -10.29 -11.52 12.28
N PHE A 261 -10.09 -10.63 13.22
CA PHE A 261 -10.53 -9.24 13.12
C PHE A 261 -9.32 -8.37 12.92
N GLN A 262 -9.43 -7.38 12.03
CA GLN A 262 -8.35 -6.44 11.71
C GLN A 262 -8.93 -5.07 11.43
N THR A 263 -8.30 -4.04 11.96
CA THR A 263 -8.66 -2.64 11.70
C THR A 263 -7.43 -1.76 11.66
N GLU A 264 -7.44 -0.76 10.79
CA GLU A 264 -6.48 0.33 10.79
C GLU A 264 -7.21 1.66 10.63
N LEU A 265 -6.75 2.66 11.37
CA LEU A 265 -7.26 4.02 11.39
C LEU A 265 -6.12 4.99 11.07
N PHE A 266 -6.41 6.02 10.30
CA PHE A 266 -5.40 7.04 10.03
C PHE A 266 -5.90 8.45 10.27
N ARG A 267 -4.94 9.35 10.54
CA ARG A 267 -5.10 10.79 10.50
C ARG A 267 -3.92 11.39 9.74
N ARG A 268 -4.19 12.00 8.59
CA ARG A 268 -3.21 12.74 7.79
C ARG A 268 -3.45 14.23 7.93
N SER A 269 -2.36 14.99 8.13
CA SER A 269 -2.36 16.47 8.11
C SER A 269 -1.34 16.92 7.07
N GLU A 270 -1.78 17.74 6.14
CA GLU A 270 -0.94 18.28 5.07
C GLU A 270 -0.98 19.81 5.09
N GLY A 271 0.14 20.44 4.75
CA GLY A 271 0.25 21.87 4.59
C GLY A 271 1.37 22.24 3.64
N GLY A 272 1.08 23.17 2.73
CA GLY A 272 2.01 23.58 1.69
C GLY A 272 1.35 24.52 0.68
N ASP A 273 1.99 24.67 -0.46
CA ASP A 273 1.62 25.61 -1.51
C ASP A 273 0.96 24.86 -2.67
N LEU A 274 0.01 25.53 -3.29
CA LEU A 274 -0.67 25.08 -4.50
C LEU A 274 -0.23 25.95 -5.68
N ALA A 275 -0.04 25.30 -6.81
CA ALA A 275 0.12 25.91 -8.11
C ALA A 275 -0.76 25.18 -9.13
N CYS A 276 -0.96 25.77 -10.28
CA CYS A 276 -1.50 25.06 -11.44
C CYS A 276 -0.57 25.21 -12.63
N ALA A 277 -0.59 24.25 -13.53
CA ALA A 277 0.19 24.26 -14.77
C ALA A 277 -0.66 23.73 -15.94
N SER A 278 -0.45 24.33 -17.11
CA SER A 278 -1.05 23.89 -18.38
C SER A 278 -0.10 24.25 -19.52
N ASP A 279 -0.10 23.45 -20.56
CA ASP A 279 0.63 23.71 -21.80
C ASP A 279 -0.25 24.43 -22.84
N VAL A 280 -1.52 24.68 -22.51
CA VAL A 280 -2.48 25.31 -23.42
C VAL A 280 -2.37 26.82 -23.33
N ALA A 281 -2.15 27.49 -24.48
CA ALA A 281 -1.88 28.92 -24.55
C ALA A 281 -3.01 29.83 -24.01
N THR A 282 -4.26 29.32 -24.00
CA THR A 282 -5.43 30.04 -23.49
C THR A 282 -5.70 29.78 -22.01
N SER A 283 -5.00 28.84 -21.39
CA SER A 283 -5.17 28.48 -19.99
C SER A 283 -4.66 29.56 -19.05
N PRO A 284 -5.41 29.94 -17.99
CA PRO A 284 -4.90 30.81 -16.95
C PRO A 284 -3.72 30.21 -16.17
N CYS A 285 -3.45 28.90 -16.32
CA CYS A 285 -2.37 28.19 -15.69
C CYS A 285 -1.13 27.98 -16.59
N LEU A 286 -1.09 28.67 -17.76
CA LEU A 286 0.02 28.54 -18.71
C LEU A 286 1.36 28.80 -18.05
N GLY A 287 2.30 27.86 -18.23
CA GLY A 287 3.68 28.00 -17.77
C GLY A 287 3.85 27.87 -16.24
N GLY A 288 2.79 27.57 -15.51
CA GLY A 288 2.83 27.39 -14.07
C GLY A 288 2.50 28.67 -13.28
N VAL A 289 1.41 28.67 -12.54
CA VAL A 289 0.92 29.80 -11.76
C VAL A 289 0.76 29.40 -10.29
N ALA A 290 1.38 30.16 -9.39
CA ALA A 290 1.18 30.00 -7.96
C ALA A 290 -0.23 30.43 -7.57
N LEU A 291 -0.98 29.58 -6.88
CA LEU A 291 -2.35 29.85 -6.44
C LEU A 291 -2.43 30.26 -4.98
N GLY A 292 -1.61 29.70 -4.10
CA GLY A 292 -1.62 29.98 -2.66
C GLY A 292 -1.43 28.76 -1.79
N GLY A 293 -1.81 28.85 -0.52
CA GLY A 293 -1.60 27.79 0.47
C GLY A 293 -2.77 26.82 0.60
N LEU A 294 -2.46 25.55 0.90
CA LEU A 294 -3.40 24.52 1.30
C LEU A 294 -3.04 23.98 2.66
N ARG A 295 -4.04 23.86 3.54
CA ARG A 295 -3.99 23.01 4.74
C ARG A 295 -5.14 22.05 4.70
N SER A 296 -4.84 20.75 4.84
CA SER A 296 -5.86 19.70 4.87
C SER A 296 -5.68 18.77 6.05
N ARG A 297 -6.81 18.25 6.54
CA ARG A 297 -6.85 17.15 7.49
C ARG A 297 -7.77 16.07 6.94
N GLN A 298 -7.27 14.87 6.91
CA GLN A 298 -7.98 13.69 6.40
C GLN A 298 -7.93 12.60 7.45
N THR A 299 -9.02 11.86 7.60
CA THR A 299 -9.13 10.72 8.50
C THR A 299 -9.87 9.59 7.80
N GLY A 300 -9.76 8.41 8.33
CA GLY A 300 -10.47 7.25 7.83
C GLY A 300 -9.84 5.96 8.31
N GLY A 301 -10.26 4.87 7.75
CA GLY A 301 -9.78 3.56 8.08
C GLY A 301 -10.57 2.46 7.42
N TYR A 302 -10.34 1.26 7.89
CA TYR A 302 -11.15 0.09 7.57
C TYR A 302 -11.28 -0.81 8.78
N ALA A 303 -12.31 -1.66 8.77
CA ALA A 303 -12.46 -2.77 9.69
C ALA A 303 -12.88 -3.99 8.88
N GLN A 304 -12.22 -5.12 9.14
CA GLN A 304 -12.52 -6.39 8.46
C GLN A 304 -12.59 -7.55 9.44
N ALA A 305 -13.44 -8.50 9.13
CA ALA A 305 -13.59 -9.76 9.83
C ALA A 305 -13.54 -10.91 8.84
N VAL A 306 -12.76 -11.93 9.13
CA VAL A 306 -12.62 -13.14 8.32
C VAL A 306 -12.82 -14.35 9.21
N TRP A 307 -13.71 -15.25 8.80
CA TRP A 307 -14.03 -16.46 9.50
C TRP A 307 -13.80 -17.68 8.63
N GLN A 308 -12.88 -18.53 9.06
CA GLN A 308 -12.75 -19.89 8.56
C GLN A 308 -13.73 -20.78 9.33
N PHE A 309 -14.82 -21.17 8.69
CA PHE A 309 -15.88 -21.95 9.34
C PHE A 309 -15.68 -23.46 9.20
N MET A 310 -14.87 -23.87 8.23
CA MET A 310 -14.42 -25.25 8.01
C MET A 310 -13.05 -25.24 7.32
N PRO A 311 -12.32 -26.37 7.30
CA PRO A 311 -11.07 -26.47 6.55
C PRO A 311 -11.24 -25.97 5.12
N GLN A 312 -10.26 -25.23 4.62
CA GLN A 312 -10.22 -24.70 3.26
C GLN A 312 -11.22 -23.58 2.91
N TRP A 313 -12.24 -23.31 3.73
CA TRP A 313 -13.27 -22.32 3.40
C TRP A 313 -13.28 -21.16 4.38
N ARG A 314 -13.18 -19.95 3.84
CA ARG A 314 -13.29 -18.72 4.60
C ARG A 314 -14.32 -17.79 3.98
N VAL A 315 -14.94 -16.98 4.83
CA VAL A 315 -15.79 -15.86 4.42
C VAL A 315 -15.32 -14.60 5.13
N GLY A 316 -15.47 -13.46 4.50
CA GLY A 316 -15.04 -12.20 5.11
C GLY A 316 -15.90 -11.02 4.71
N TYR A 317 -15.90 -10.03 5.58
CA TYR A 317 -16.52 -8.73 5.36
C TYR A 317 -15.55 -7.63 5.70
N ARG A 318 -15.46 -6.58 4.85
CA ARG A 318 -14.69 -5.35 5.09
C ARG A 318 -15.55 -4.13 4.86
N TYR A 319 -15.46 -3.19 5.78
CA TYR A 319 -15.98 -1.84 5.64
C TYR A 319 -14.85 -0.83 5.63
N ASP A 320 -14.81 -0.02 4.59
CA ASP A 320 -13.84 1.07 4.41
C ASP A 320 -14.58 2.42 4.49
N TRP A 321 -13.98 3.39 5.17
CA TRP A 321 -14.51 4.76 5.23
C TRP A 321 -13.38 5.78 5.24
N LEU A 322 -13.60 6.90 4.57
CA LEU A 322 -12.68 8.03 4.52
C LEU A 322 -13.44 9.34 4.77
N ASN A 323 -12.72 10.35 5.22
CA ASN A 323 -13.24 11.70 5.42
C ASN A 323 -12.20 12.73 4.97
N ALA A 324 -12.54 13.53 3.97
CA ALA A 324 -11.73 14.60 3.40
C ALA A 324 -12.36 16.00 3.58
N ASP A 325 -13.27 16.16 4.55
CA ASP A 325 -14.08 17.39 4.70
C ASP A 325 -13.27 18.62 5.13
N SER A 326 -12.11 18.45 5.77
CA SER A 326 -11.34 19.54 6.35
C SER A 326 -10.23 20.03 5.43
N LYS A 327 -10.56 20.97 4.54
CA LYS A 327 -9.59 21.69 3.70
C LYS A 327 -9.73 23.20 3.91
N ARG A 328 -8.60 23.91 4.01
CA ARG A 328 -8.53 25.37 4.09
C ARG A 328 -7.55 25.87 3.05
N TYR A 329 -8.00 26.82 2.26
CA TYR A 329 -7.21 27.49 1.23
C TYR A 329 -6.88 28.92 1.69
N ASP A 330 -5.69 29.42 1.33
CA ASP A 330 -5.24 30.76 1.67
C ASP A 330 -4.49 31.39 0.48
N PRO A 331 -5.04 32.41 -0.21
CA PRO A 331 -6.37 32.98 0.05
C PRO A 331 -7.52 32.04 -0.31
N ALA A 332 -8.71 32.30 0.21
CA ALA A 332 -9.89 31.44 -0.02
C ALA A 332 -10.28 31.34 -1.52
N THR A 333 -9.89 32.33 -2.31
CA THR A 333 -10.11 32.40 -3.77
C THR A 333 -9.35 31.33 -4.56
N VAL A 334 -8.31 30.71 -3.97
CA VAL A 334 -7.57 29.59 -4.58
C VAL A 334 -8.49 28.44 -4.97
N PHE A 335 -9.50 28.17 -4.15
CA PHE A 335 -10.44 27.10 -4.44
C PHE A 335 -11.27 27.33 -5.70
N ALA A 336 -11.61 28.59 -6.02
CA ALA A 336 -12.37 28.92 -7.22
C ALA A 336 -11.54 28.73 -8.50
N ALA A 337 -10.20 28.88 -8.40
CA ALA A 337 -9.28 28.66 -9.51
C ALA A 337 -8.97 27.18 -9.78
N LEU A 338 -9.29 26.31 -8.82
CA LEU A 338 -9.04 24.86 -8.90
C LEU A 338 -10.37 24.14 -9.12
N ASP A 339 -11.14 24.44 -10.09
CA ASP A 339 -12.45 23.84 -10.36
C ASP A 339 -13.09 23.10 -9.15
N PRO A 340 -14.10 23.68 -8.47
CA PRO A 340 -14.75 23.07 -7.30
C PRO A 340 -15.38 21.71 -7.59
N ALA A 341 -15.65 21.39 -8.86
CA ALA A 341 -16.17 20.09 -9.28
C ALA A 341 -15.06 19.02 -9.36
N ASN A 342 -13.77 19.42 -9.32
CA ASN A 342 -12.68 18.46 -9.35
C ASN A 342 -12.73 17.50 -8.16
N ALA A 343 -12.68 16.20 -8.47
CA ALA A 343 -12.78 15.14 -7.47
C ALA A 343 -11.73 15.26 -6.34
N THR A 344 -10.51 15.73 -6.63
CA THR A 344 -9.42 15.87 -5.66
C THR A 344 -9.71 16.90 -4.59
N PHE A 345 -10.37 18.02 -4.95
CA PHE A 345 -10.61 19.14 -4.05
C PHE A 345 -11.98 19.10 -3.38
N ALA A 346 -12.88 18.24 -3.85
CA ALA A 346 -14.23 18.10 -3.31
C ALA A 346 -14.22 17.61 -1.85
N ARG A 347 -15.25 18.04 -1.12
CA ARG A 347 -15.56 17.53 0.24
C ARG A 347 -16.46 16.32 0.10
N TYR A 348 -15.96 15.15 0.47
CA TYR A 348 -16.69 13.91 0.33
C TYR A 348 -16.29 12.89 1.40
N ARG A 349 -17.16 11.90 1.63
CA ARG A 349 -16.94 10.78 2.57
C ARG A 349 -17.00 9.46 1.82
N PRO A 350 -15.89 9.04 1.18
CA PRO A 350 -15.78 7.76 0.49
C PRO A 350 -16.10 6.59 1.40
N GLN A 351 -16.88 5.63 0.91
CA GLN A 351 -17.23 4.41 1.65
C GLN A 351 -17.22 3.21 0.71
N ARG A 352 -16.88 2.04 1.25
CA ARG A 352 -16.91 0.79 0.52
C ARG A 352 -17.25 -0.37 1.44
N HIS A 353 -18.08 -1.28 0.95
CA HIS A 353 -18.42 -2.54 1.58
C HIS A 353 -17.95 -3.66 0.67
N SER A 354 -17.22 -4.62 1.22
CA SER A 354 -16.73 -5.79 0.49
C SER A 354 -17.08 -7.06 1.25
N VAL A 355 -17.53 -8.07 0.53
CA VAL A 355 -17.70 -9.43 1.04
C VAL A 355 -16.89 -10.38 0.18
N MET A 356 -16.28 -11.38 0.78
CA MET A 356 -15.50 -12.38 0.05
C MET A 356 -15.78 -13.79 0.55
N ALA A 357 -15.57 -14.76 -0.33
CA ALA A 357 -15.46 -16.16 -0.02
C ALA A 357 -14.19 -16.72 -0.64
N ASP A 358 -13.41 -17.45 0.14
CA ASP A 358 -12.18 -18.11 -0.26
C ASP A 358 -12.34 -19.61 -0.19
N TRP A 359 -11.76 -20.28 -1.18
CA TRP A 359 -11.51 -21.71 -1.15
C TRP A 359 -10.02 -21.98 -1.39
N SER A 360 -9.37 -22.59 -0.41
CA SER A 360 -7.97 -22.98 -0.48
C SER A 360 -7.88 -24.49 -0.66
N HIS A 361 -7.66 -24.94 -1.91
CA HIS A 361 -7.51 -26.37 -2.21
C HIS A 361 -6.32 -26.97 -1.47
N SER A 362 -5.25 -26.21 -1.33
CA SER A 362 -4.03 -26.54 -0.60
C SER A 362 -3.47 -25.28 0.08
N GLU A 363 -2.41 -25.41 0.84
CA GLU A 363 -1.65 -24.28 1.39
C GLU A 363 -1.00 -23.41 0.29
N PHE A 364 -0.82 -23.96 -0.92
CA PHE A 364 -0.18 -23.30 -2.07
C PHE A 364 -1.18 -22.66 -3.04
N SER A 365 -2.48 -22.84 -2.85
CA SER A 365 -3.46 -22.33 -3.81
C SER A 365 -4.73 -21.83 -3.15
N ARG A 366 -5.25 -20.72 -3.67
CA ARG A 366 -6.47 -20.08 -3.18
C ARG A 366 -7.27 -19.49 -4.33
N LEU A 367 -8.56 -19.83 -4.38
CA LEU A 367 -9.56 -19.22 -5.24
C LEU A 367 -10.42 -18.30 -4.37
N ARG A 368 -10.59 -17.05 -4.78
CA ARG A 368 -11.38 -16.04 -4.07
C ARG A 368 -12.44 -15.44 -4.98
N LEU A 369 -13.65 -15.34 -4.47
CA LEU A 369 -14.73 -14.55 -5.05
C LEU A 369 -15.04 -13.38 -4.12
N GLN A 370 -14.98 -12.15 -4.65
CA GLN A 370 -15.26 -10.93 -3.89
C GLN A 370 -16.31 -10.09 -4.58
N PHE A 371 -17.24 -9.55 -3.79
CA PHE A 371 -18.20 -8.53 -4.20
C PHE A 371 -17.93 -7.26 -3.43
N ALA A 372 -17.95 -6.11 -4.12
CA ALA A 372 -17.82 -4.82 -3.48
C ALA A 372 -18.87 -3.83 -3.97
N ARG A 373 -19.39 -3.03 -3.03
CA ARG A 373 -20.19 -1.84 -3.30
C ARG A 373 -19.33 -0.63 -2.96
N ASP A 374 -18.80 0.00 -3.99
CA ASP A 374 -17.85 1.09 -3.89
C ASP A 374 -18.55 2.43 -4.15
N LYS A 375 -18.42 3.34 -3.19
CA LYS A 375 -18.84 4.74 -3.24
C LYS A 375 -17.63 5.65 -2.94
N SER A 376 -16.45 5.30 -3.45
CA SER A 376 -15.26 6.13 -3.30
C SER A 376 -15.29 7.39 -4.16
N MET A 377 -16.09 7.40 -5.22
CA MET A 377 -16.29 8.54 -6.13
C MET A 377 -17.65 9.18 -5.90
N GLN A 378 -17.69 10.50 -5.79
CA GLN A 378 -18.92 11.26 -5.63
C GLN A 378 -19.85 11.04 -6.85
N GLY A 379 -21.14 10.83 -6.57
CA GLY A 379 -22.14 10.58 -7.63
C GLY A 379 -22.07 9.18 -8.26
N VAL A 380 -21.06 8.37 -7.95
CA VAL A 380 -20.89 7.03 -8.54
C VAL A 380 -21.06 5.95 -7.47
N THR A 381 -21.94 5.01 -7.72
CA THR A 381 -21.98 3.73 -7.00
C THR A 381 -21.54 2.63 -7.95
N ASP A 382 -20.39 2.01 -7.67
CA ASP A 382 -19.85 0.92 -8.45
C ASP A 382 -20.05 -0.42 -7.73
N LYS A 383 -20.64 -1.39 -8.43
CA LYS A 383 -20.78 -2.77 -7.95
C LYS A 383 -19.74 -3.60 -8.66
N GLN A 384 -18.76 -4.08 -7.90
CA GLN A 384 -17.62 -4.82 -8.42
C GLN A 384 -17.74 -6.30 -8.08
N VAL A 385 -17.30 -7.13 -9.01
CA VAL A 385 -17.08 -8.57 -8.79
C VAL A 385 -15.65 -8.87 -9.17
N THR A 386 -14.93 -9.55 -8.29
CA THR A 386 -13.55 -10.00 -8.54
C THR A 386 -13.47 -11.50 -8.30
N LEU A 387 -12.96 -12.23 -9.28
CA LEU A 387 -12.53 -13.61 -9.14
C LEU A 387 -11.01 -13.62 -9.20
N GLN A 388 -10.35 -14.09 -8.16
CA GLN A 388 -8.89 -14.11 -8.02
C GLN A 388 -8.42 -15.53 -7.75
N TYR A 389 -7.35 -15.93 -8.44
CA TYR A 389 -6.63 -17.16 -8.14
C TYR A 389 -5.19 -16.83 -7.79
N VAL A 390 -4.71 -17.37 -6.69
CA VAL A 390 -3.33 -17.22 -6.22
C VAL A 390 -2.72 -18.61 -6.10
N MET A 391 -1.52 -18.80 -6.62
CA MET A 391 -0.73 -20.02 -6.51
C MET A 391 0.70 -19.67 -6.12
N SER A 392 1.24 -20.37 -5.13
CA SER A 392 2.62 -20.23 -4.65
C SER A 392 3.41 -21.49 -4.98
N LEU A 393 4.63 -21.34 -5.51
CA LEU A 393 5.56 -22.41 -5.82
C LEU A 393 6.89 -22.13 -5.15
N GLY A 394 7.51 -23.14 -4.54
CA GLY A 394 8.81 -23.04 -3.88
C GLY A 394 8.73 -22.75 -2.38
N ALA A 395 9.86 -22.35 -1.80
CA ALA A 395 9.97 -22.05 -0.38
C ALA A 395 9.21 -20.75 -0.07
N HIS A 396 8.01 -20.86 0.47
CA HIS A 396 7.21 -19.71 0.85
C HIS A 396 7.56 -19.31 2.29
N GLY A 397 8.08 -18.10 2.49
CA GLY A 397 8.35 -17.57 3.82
C GLY A 397 7.06 -17.51 4.66
N ALA A 398 7.15 -17.79 5.96
CA ALA A 398 6.02 -17.66 6.88
C ALA A 398 5.49 -16.21 6.85
N HIS A 399 4.18 -16.05 6.69
CA HIS A 399 3.55 -14.75 6.81
C HIS A 399 3.76 -14.18 8.21
N LYS A 400 4.10 -12.90 8.31
CA LYS A 400 4.16 -12.20 9.59
C LYS A 400 2.77 -12.24 10.25
N PHE A 401 2.77 -12.20 11.59
CA PHE A 401 1.57 -12.29 12.47
C PHE A 401 0.32 -11.71 11.86
#